data_eccd121b912f653fc857e58a4138b8cb
#
_entry.id   eccd121b912f653fc857e58a4138b8cb
#
_cell.length_a   1.000
_cell.length_b   1.000
_cell.length_c   1.000
_cell.angle_alpha   90.00
_cell.angle_beta   90.00
_cell.angle_gamma   90.00
#
_symmetry.space_group_name_H-M   'P 1'
#
loop_
_entity.id
_entity.type
_entity.pdbx_description
1 polymer ?
#
loop_
_entity_poly.entity_id
_entity_poly.type
_entity_poly.pdbx_seq_one_letter_code
_entity_poly.pdbx_strand_id
1 'polypeptide(L)'
;MINVIADRYAQALFEVGEETQTTSELYQELSELVDILNENKDLYNFLKSPLIGIEDKKNVMQNIFKNQLSNSMNNFLKVVIDKNRMSTIEYIKESYKSLLNDKNNILEGTAITAVKLSEKEIKDLEKNLSIKYNKNVTLNN
;
A
#
# COMPACT_ATOMS: atom_id res chain seq x y z
N MET A 1 -15.55 4.55 -9.24
CA MET A 1 -16.18 4.84 -7.94
C MET A 1 -15.13 4.84 -6.84
N ILE A 2 -15.12 5.87 -6.03
CA ILE A 2 -14.15 5.99 -4.94
C ILE A 2 -14.60 5.14 -3.76
N ASN A 3 -13.75 4.29 -3.28
CA ASN A 3 -14.03 3.46 -2.11
C ASN A 3 -13.46 4.15 -0.87
N VAL A 4 -14.28 4.94 -0.19
CA VAL A 4 -13.86 5.73 0.97
C VAL A 4 -13.34 4.85 2.10
N ILE A 5 -13.96 3.68 2.29
CA ILE A 5 -13.52 2.74 3.33
C ILE A 5 -12.13 2.21 3.02
N ALA A 6 -11.91 1.79 1.78
CA ALA A 6 -10.59 1.30 1.37
C ALA A 6 -9.53 2.39 1.51
N ASP A 7 -9.86 3.61 1.17
CA ASP A 7 -8.94 4.75 1.31
C ASP A 7 -8.52 4.95 2.76
N ARG A 8 -9.45 4.84 3.69
CA ARG A 8 -9.16 4.98 5.13
C ARG A 8 -8.23 3.89 5.62
N TYR A 9 -8.47 2.65 5.21
CA TYR A 9 -7.60 1.53 5.59
C TYR A 9 -6.21 1.69 4.98
N ALA A 10 -6.15 2.09 3.72
CA ALA A 10 -4.88 2.32 3.05
C ALA A 10 -4.08 3.43 3.73
N GLN A 11 -4.73 4.53 4.09
CA GLN A 11 -4.07 5.62 4.81
C GLN A 11 -3.53 5.17 6.15
N ALA A 12 -4.31 4.40 6.90
CA ALA A 12 -3.88 3.90 8.20
C ALA A 12 -2.63 3.02 8.05
N LEU A 13 -2.62 2.13 7.08
CA LEU A 13 -1.46 1.27 6.82
C LEU A 13 -0.26 2.09 6.36
N PHE A 14 -0.50 3.07 5.50
CA PHE A 14 0.56 3.94 4.99
C PHE A 14 1.22 4.74 6.12
N GLU A 15 0.43 5.23 7.05
CA GLU A 15 0.95 5.96 8.21
C GLU A 15 1.85 5.06 9.07
N VAL A 16 1.43 3.82 9.29
CA VAL A 16 2.27 2.83 9.99
C VAL A 16 3.58 2.63 9.23
N GLY A 17 3.49 2.51 7.91
CA GLY A 17 4.67 2.36 7.07
C GLY A 17 5.61 3.54 7.17
N GLU A 18 5.08 4.75 7.25
CA GLU A 18 5.91 5.95 7.42
C GLU A 18 6.58 5.99 8.78
N GLU A 19 5.86 5.63 9.83
CA GLU A 19 6.42 5.60 11.18
C GLU A 19 7.55 4.57 11.31
N THR A 20 7.42 3.43 10.64
CA THR A 20 8.39 2.35 10.70
C THR A 20 9.38 2.38 9.54
N GLN A 21 9.23 3.32 8.62
CA GLN A 21 10.05 3.44 7.41
C GLN A 21 9.98 2.17 6.55
N THR A 22 8.78 1.61 6.42
CA THR A 22 8.55 0.37 5.67
C THR A 22 7.43 0.52 4.64
N THR A 23 7.20 1.72 4.12
CA THR A 23 6.09 1.95 3.18
C THR A 23 6.15 1.04 1.96
N SER A 24 7.32 0.88 1.36
CA SER A 24 7.50 0.04 0.18
C SER A 24 7.37 -1.44 0.52
N GLU A 25 7.91 -1.86 1.64
CA GLU A 25 7.83 -3.24 2.11
C GLU A 25 6.39 -3.66 2.39
N LEU A 26 5.61 -2.77 3.00
CA LEU A 26 4.20 -3.04 3.25
C LEU A 26 3.40 -3.15 1.96
N TYR A 27 3.73 -2.33 0.97
CA TYR A 27 3.10 -2.44 -0.34
C TYR A 27 3.39 -3.80 -0.98
N GLN A 28 4.63 -4.24 -0.89
CA GLN A 28 5.04 -5.51 -1.44
C GLN A 28 4.29 -6.67 -0.76
N GLU A 29 4.22 -6.65 0.56
CA GLU A 29 3.46 -7.66 1.32
C GLU A 29 1.98 -7.66 0.91
N LEU A 30 1.39 -6.48 0.78
CA LEU A 30 -0.01 -6.34 0.39
C LEU A 30 -0.24 -6.86 -1.03
N SER A 31 0.67 -6.56 -1.95
CA SER A 31 0.60 -7.03 -3.32
C SER A 31 0.69 -8.55 -3.41
N GLU A 32 1.62 -9.14 -2.68
CA GLU A 32 1.78 -10.59 -2.64
C GLU A 32 0.54 -11.27 -2.05
N LEU A 33 -0.02 -10.68 -1.00
CA LEU A 33 -1.25 -11.18 -0.39
C LEU A 33 -2.40 -11.18 -1.40
N VAL A 34 -2.59 -10.08 -2.11
CA VAL A 34 -3.66 -9.97 -3.11
C VAL A 34 -3.45 -10.98 -4.23
N ASP A 35 -2.20 -11.16 -4.68
CA ASP A 35 -1.88 -12.15 -5.70
C ASP A 35 -2.23 -13.57 -5.25
N ILE A 36 -1.87 -13.91 -4.02
CA ILE A 36 -2.18 -15.23 -3.45
C ILE A 36 -3.70 -15.43 -3.38
N LEU A 37 -4.44 -14.43 -2.95
CA LEU A 37 -5.90 -14.52 -2.88
C LEU A 37 -6.53 -14.67 -4.26
N ASN A 38 -5.98 -14.00 -5.27
CA ASN A 38 -6.48 -14.12 -6.64
C ASN A 38 -6.17 -15.48 -7.25
N GLU A 39 -5.07 -16.09 -6.85
CA GLU A 39 -4.70 -17.43 -7.29
C GLU A 39 -5.46 -18.53 -6.54
N ASN A 40 -5.98 -18.21 -5.37
CA ASN A 40 -6.69 -19.15 -4.49
C ASN A 40 -8.11 -18.64 -4.21
N LYS A 41 -8.98 -18.78 -5.19
CA LYS A 41 -10.34 -18.23 -5.10
C LYS A 41 -11.14 -18.78 -3.93
N ASP A 42 -10.96 -20.03 -3.59
CA ASP A 42 -11.66 -20.64 -2.46
C ASP A 42 -11.26 -19.97 -1.15
N LEU A 43 -9.98 -19.70 -0.97
CA LEU A 43 -9.48 -18.98 0.19
C LEU A 43 -10.03 -17.56 0.24
N TYR A 44 -10.01 -16.87 -0.88
CA TYR A 44 -10.50 -15.51 -0.96
C TYR A 44 -12.00 -15.45 -0.62
N ASN A 45 -12.78 -16.37 -1.19
CA ASN A 45 -14.21 -16.46 -0.92
C ASN A 45 -14.47 -16.77 0.56
N PHE A 46 -13.67 -17.64 1.14
CA PHE A 46 -13.74 -17.94 2.57
C PHE A 46 -13.57 -16.67 3.41
N LEU A 47 -12.54 -15.89 3.11
CA LEU A 47 -12.23 -14.69 3.86
C LEU A 47 -13.27 -13.57 3.65
N LYS A 48 -13.93 -13.55 2.50
CA LYS A 48 -14.95 -12.56 2.19
C LYS A 48 -16.33 -12.93 2.73
N SER A 49 -16.56 -14.18 3.02
CA SER A 49 -17.90 -14.67 3.38
C SER A 49 -18.39 -14.08 4.69
N PRO A 50 -19.58 -13.48 4.72
CA PRO A 50 -20.16 -13.03 5.98
C PRO A 50 -20.71 -14.17 6.84
N LEU A 51 -20.78 -15.38 6.28
CA LEU A 51 -21.29 -16.55 6.98
C LEU A 51 -20.25 -17.24 7.87
N ILE A 52 -18.98 -16.93 7.64
CA ILE A 52 -17.89 -17.55 8.38
C ILE A 52 -17.49 -16.64 9.53
N GLY A 53 -17.25 -17.22 10.70
CA GLY A 53 -16.88 -16.47 11.89
C GLY A 53 -15.52 -15.79 11.76
N ILE A 54 -15.40 -14.63 12.41
CA ILE A 54 -14.18 -13.82 12.38
C ILE A 54 -12.99 -14.61 12.92
N GLU A 55 -13.17 -15.34 14.00
CA GLU A 55 -12.09 -16.13 14.60
C GLU A 55 -11.59 -17.21 13.67
N ASP A 56 -12.48 -17.87 12.94
CA ASP A 56 -12.09 -18.87 11.96
C ASP A 56 -11.26 -18.27 10.84
N LYS A 57 -11.66 -17.09 10.36
CA LYS A 57 -10.91 -16.37 9.32
C LYS A 57 -9.52 -16.01 9.81
N LYS A 58 -9.41 -15.48 11.02
CA LYS A 58 -8.12 -15.10 11.60
C LYS A 58 -7.21 -16.32 11.76
N ASN A 59 -7.76 -17.43 12.23
CA ASN A 59 -6.99 -18.66 12.41
C ASN A 59 -6.45 -19.17 11.08
N VAL A 60 -7.26 -19.15 10.03
CA VAL A 60 -6.82 -19.56 8.69
C VAL A 60 -5.72 -18.63 8.17
N MET A 61 -5.89 -17.33 8.33
CA MET A 61 -4.88 -16.37 7.91
C MET A 61 -3.56 -16.60 8.65
N GLN A 62 -3.60 -16.80 9.95
CA GLN A 62 -2.39 -17.05 10.72
C GLN A 62 -1.69 -18.33 10.30
N ASN A 63 -2.46 -19.39 10.01
CA ASN A 63 -1.87 -20.66 9.59
C ASN A 63 -1.23 -20.56 8.21
N ILE A 64 -1.85 -19.85 7.28
CA ILE A 64 -1.36 -19.75 5.91
C ILE A 64 -0.16 -18.82 5.82
N PHE A 65 -0.20 -17.69 6.52
CA PHE A 65 0.83 -16.64 6.43
C PHE A 65 1.75 -16.60 7.65
N LYS A 66 1.80 -17.67 8.40
CA LYS A 66 2.65 -17.74 9.59
C LYS A 66 4.09 -17.38 9.25
N ASN A 67 4.62 -16.39 9.95
CA ASN A 67 6.00 -15.91 9.80
C ASN A 67 6.35 -15.32 8.42
N GLN A 68 5.36 -15.12 7.55
CA GLN A 68 5.58 -14.57 6.23
C GLN A 68 5.25 -13.08 6.15
N LEU A 69 4.49 -12.57 7.10
CA LEU A 69 4.07 -11.18 7.12
C LEU A 69 4.68 -10.47 8.32
N SER A 70 4.97 -9.19 8.14
CA SER A 70 5.42 -8.35 9.25
C SER A 70 4.32 -8.20 10.30
N ASN A 71 4.70 -7.81 11.51
CA ASN A 71 3.74 -7.55 12.58
C ASN A 71 2.72 -6.48 12.17
N SER A 72 3.18 -5.45 11.48
CA SER A 72 2.31 -4.39 10.99
C SER A 72 1.24 -4.92 10.05
N MET A 73 1.64 -5.77 9.09
CA MET A 73 0.71 -6.35 8.14
C MET A 73 -0.25 -7.33 8.83
N ASN A 74 0.26 -8.16 9.74
CA ASN A 74 -0.58 -9.08 10.50
C ASN A 74 -1.65 -8.32 11.28
N ASN A 75 -1.28 -7.27 11.98
CA ASN A 75 -2.21 -6.45 12.74
C ASN A 75 -3.23 -5.77 11.83
N PHE A 76 -2.78 -5.29 10.69
CA PHE A 76 -3.66 -4.67 9.70
C PHE A 76 -4.71 -5.65 9.20
N LEU A 77 -4.29 -6.86 8.84
CA LEU A 77 -5.22 -7.87 8.33
C LEU A 77 -6.22 -8.32 9.40
N LYS A 78 -5.80 -8.38 10.65
CA LYS A 78 -6.73 -8.68 11.75
C LYS A 78 -7.84 -7.64 11.83
N VAL A 79 -7.50 -6.37 11.68
CA VAL A 79 -8.49 -5.30 11.69
C VAL A 79 -9.42 -5.40 10.48
N VAL A 80 -8.87 -5.67 9.31
CA VAL A 80 -9.67 -5.83 8.09
C VAL A 80 -10.67 -6.98 8.25
N ILE A 81 -10.24 -8.08 8.84
CA ILE A 81 -11.10 -9.23 9.10
C ILE A 81 -12.14 -8.89 10.16
N ASP A 82 -11.74 -8.24 11.26
CA ASP A 82 -12.65 -7.82 12.34
C ASP A 82 -13.81 -6.98 11.81
N LYS A 83 -13.51 -6.11 10.87
CA LYS A 83 -14.50 -5.20 10.28
C LYS A 83 -15.20 -5.82 9.08
N ASN A 84 -14.88 -7.06 8.74
CA ASN A 84 -15.44 -7.78 7.59
C ASN A 84 -15.24 -6.99 6.28
N ARG A 85 -14.03 -6.50 6.07
CA ARG A 85 -13.68 -5.66 4.92
C ARG A 85 -12.73 -6.36 3.95
N MET A 86 -12.53 -7.65 4.06
CA MET A 86 -11.62 -8.38 3.17
C MET A 86 -12.02 -8.24 1.69
N SER A 87 -13.31 -8.06 1.41
CA SER A 87 -13.79 -7.85 0.05
C SER A 87 -13.25 -6.57 -0.58
N THR A 88 -12.72 -5.64 0.22
CA THR A 88 -12.15 -4.38 -0.28
C THR A 88 -10.63 -4.42 -0.40
N ILE A 89 -10.00 -5.58 -0.17
CA ILE A 89 -8.54 -5.66 -0.10
C ILE A 89 -7.84 -5.19 -1.38
N GLU A 90 -8.43 -5.45 -2.54
CA GLU A 90 -7.86 -4.99 -3.81
C GLU A 90 -7.92 -3.47 -3.93
N TYR A 91 -9.01 -2.87 -3.48
CA TYR A 91 -9.15 -1.42 -3.47
C TYR A 91 -8.21 -0.78 -2.46
N ILE A 92 -7.99 -1.44 -1.33
CA ILE A 92 -7.01 -0.99 -0.35
C ILE A 92 -5.61 -0.97 -0.97
N LYS A 93 -5.27 -2.02 -1.71
CA LYS A 93 -4.00 -2.08 -2.42
C LYS A 93 -3.85 -0.93 -3.42
N GLU A 94 -4.88 -0.69 -4.22
CA GLU A 94 -4.85 0.40 -5.21
C GLU A 94 -4.73 1.77 -4.55
N SER A 95 -5.46 1.99 -3.46
CA SER A 95 -5.39 3.23 -2.73
C SER A 95 -4.01 3.43 -2.09
N TYR A 96 -3.45 2.38 -1.53
CA TYR A 96 -2.09 2.41 -0.98
C TYR A 96 -1.06 2.73 -2.07
N LYS A 97 -1.21 2.13 -3.23
CA LYS A 97 -0.34 2.39 -4.37
C LYS A 97 -0.37 3.86 -4.75
N SER A 98 -1.56 4.47 -4.76
CA SER A 98 -1.70 5.90 -5.05
C SER A 98 -0.97 6.75 -4.02
N LEU A 99 -1.09 6.41 -2.73
CA LEU A 99 -0.39 7.13 -1.68
C LEU A 99 1.12 7.00 -1.83
N LEU A 100 1.60 5.83 -2.18
CA LEU A 100 3.02 5.57 -2.39
C LEU A 100 3.53 6.35 -3.60
N ASN A 101 2.78 6.38 -4.69
CA ASN A 101 3.13 7.14 -5.89
C ASN A 101 3.15 8.64 -5.60
N ASP A 102 2.21 9.15 -4.85
CA ASP A 102 2.17 10.55 -4.47
C ASP A 102 3.40 10.93 -3.65
N LYS A 103 3.78 10.07 -2.71
CA LYS A 103 4.99 10.27 -1.92
C LYS A 103 6.23 10.31 -2.83
N ASN A 104 6.33 9.35 -3.76
CA ASN A 104 7.45 9.29 -4.69
C ASN A 104 7.47 10.49 -5.63
N ASN A 105 6.33 10.93 -6.09
CA ASN A 105 6.23 12.12 -6.96
C ASN A 105 6.71 13.38 -6.25
N ILE A 106 6.43 13.51 -4.98
CA ILE A 106 6.95 14.63 -4.18
C ILE A 106 8.48 14.57 -4.14
N LEU A 107 9.05 13.38 -3.99
CA LEU A 107 10.50 13.20 -3.94
C LEU A 107 11.16 13.33 -5.31
N GLU A 108 10.50 12.83 -6.35
CA GLU A 108 11.00 12.88 -7.72
C GLU A 108 10.69 14.20 -8.41
N GLY A 109 9.85 15.00 -7.77
CA GLY A 109 9.47 16.30 -8.28
C GLY A 109 8.40 16.24 -9.35
N THR A 110 8.01 17.43 -9.80
CA THR A 110 6.94 17.58 -10.76
C THR A 110 7.41 17.50 -12.21
N ALA A 111 8.69 17.21 -12.43
CA ALA A 111 9.24 17.13 -13.77
C ALA A 111 8.55 16.08 -14.63
N ILE A 112 8.00 15.04 -14.01
CA ILE A 112 7.25 14.02 -14.72
C ILE A 112 6.01 14.63 -15.39
N THR A 113 5.33 15.51 -14.69
CA THR A 113 4.16 16.20 -15.22
C THR A 113 4.55 17.37 -16.12
N ALA A 114 5.72 17.94 -15.89
CA ALA A 114 6.22 19.07 -16.66
C ALA A 114 6.86 18.67 -17.99
N VAL A 115 6.94 17.47 -18.31
CA VAL A 115 7.35 16.82 -19.55
C VAL A 115 8.35 17.62 -20.41
N LYS A 116 9.35 16.94 -20.93
CA LYS A 116 10.30 17.51 -21.89
C LYS A 116 11.18 18.61 -21.35
N LEU A 117 11.51 18.54 -20.08
CA LEU A 117 12.53 19.38 -19.52
C LEU A 117 13.90 18.94 -20.05
N SER A 118 14.78 19.88 -20.26
CA SER A 118 16.18 19.58 -20.59
C SER A 118 16.86 18.96 -19.37
N GLU A 119 17.97 18.29 -19.58
CA GLU A 119 18.74 17.71 -18.47
C GLU A 119 19.13 18.79 -17.45
N LYS A 120 19.49 19.97 -17.91
CA LYS A 120 19.82 21.05 -17.01
C LYS A 120 18.64 21.49 -16.17
N GLU A 121 17.47 21.60 -16.77
CA GLU A 121 16.26 21.97 -16.07
C GLU A 121 15.86 20.91 -15.05
N ILE A 122 16.01 19.65 -15.41
CA ILE A 122 15.72 18.53 -14.50
C ILE A 122 16.66 18.59 -13.30
N LYS A 123 17.95 18.80 -13.52
CA LYS A 123 18.93 18.91 -12.45
C LYS A 123 18.65 20.10 -11.54
N ASP A 124 18.29 21.24 -12.11
CA ASP A 124 17.94 22.42 -11.33
C ASP A 124 16.70 22.15 -10.46
N LEU A 125 15.70 21.48 -11.02
CA LEU A 125 14.51 21.09 -10.28
C LEU A 125 14.84 20.12 -9.15
N GLU A 126 15.66 19.11 -9.44
CA GLU A 126 16.09 18.16 -8.42
C GLU A 126 16.75 18.88 -7.26
N LYS A 127 17.64 19.81 -7.56
CA LYS A 127 18.34 20.57 -6.54
C LYS A 127 17.38 21.41 -5.71
N ASN A 128 16.46 22.11 -6.35
CA ASN A 128 15.50 22.96 -5.67
C ASN A 128 14.55 22.14 -4.80
N LEU A 129 14.08 21.01 -5.32
CA LEU A 129 13.17 20.14 -4.59
C LEU A 129 13.87 19.44 -3.43
N SER A 130 15.14 19.05 -3.61
CA SER A 130 15.92 18.46 -2.53
C SER A 130 16.08 19.43 -1.38
N ILE A 131 16.32 20.69 -1.66
CA ILE A 131 16.43 21.74 -0.65
C ILE A 131 15.08 21.92 0.06
N LYS A 132 14.00 22.01 -0.71
CA LYS A 132 12.66 22.27 -0.18
C LYS A 132 12.16 21.14 0.72
N TYR A 133 12.37 19.91 0.32
CA TYR A 133 11.85 18.74 1.04
C TYR A 133 12.90 18.06 1.90
N ASN A 134 14.12 18.54 1.89
CA ASN A 134 15.24 17.95 2.62
C ASN A 134 15.40 16.46 2.31
N LYS A 135 15.31 16.11 1.03
CA LYS A 135 15.41 14.73 0.55
C LYS A 135 16.09 14.71 -0.80
N ASN A 136 16.73 13.59 -1.11
CA ASN A 136 17.23 13.38 -2.46
C ASN A 136 16.04 13.19 -3.39
N VAL A 137 16.06 13.92 -4.49
CA VAL A 137 14.99 13.87 -5.47
C VAL A 137 15.56 13.38 -6.79
N THR A 138 14.93 12.36 -7.34
CA THR A 138 15.27 11.83 -8.66
C THR A 138 14.11 12.15 -9.60
N LEU A 139 14.42 12.84 -10.68
CA LEU A 139 13.41 13.22 -11.68
C LEU A 139 13.51 12.32 -12.89
N ASN A 140 12.39 11.71 -13.24
CA ASN A 140 12.25 10.91 -14.45
C ASN A 140 11.44 11.70 -15.46
N ASN A 141 12.02 11.91 -16.61
CA ASN A 141 11.36 12.68 -17.64
C ASN A 141 11.16 11.87 -18.91
#